data_29a28bfb8957455f6d9e7d7daa85d476
#
_entry.id   29a28bfb8957455f6d9e7d7daa85d476
#
_cell.length_a   1.000
_cell.length_b   1.000
_cell.length_c   1.000
_cell.angle_alpha   90.00
_cell.angle_beta   90.00
_cell.angle_gamma   90.00
#
_symmetry.space_group_name_H-M   'P 1'
#
loop_
_entity.id
_entity.type
_entity.pdbx_description
1 polymer ?
#
loop_
_entity_poly.entity_id
_entity_poly.type
_entity_poly.pdbx_seq_one_letter_code
_entity_poly.pdbx_strand_id
1 'polypeptide(L)'
;MGITEIFLNYYQYFLRGTQTTVIVSLITVLLGTVLGCLIALLRLSRFRLCSGFAKLYITVIRGTPLLVQLYIVYYQLHFIPWPEGSILGVELARVMPCILALSMNSTAYVAEVIRSGIQAVDFGQTEAALSCGMTRTQAMVNIILPQAVKNILPALGNEFVTMIKETSIIQYLGVGDLMYNNGIVVTATYNPLPCYYISTIIYLTLNIVLGKGLDLFERRMKCSDR
;
A
#
# COMPACT_ATOMS: atom_id res chain seq x y z
N MET A 1 32.51 -8.71 -13.40
CA MET A 1 31.91 -7.33 -13.46
C MET A 1 31.74 -6.82 -12.05
N GLY A 2 32.22 -5.59 -11.77
CA GLY A 2 31.99 -4.92 -10.50
C GLY A 2 30.59 -4.30 -10.43
N ILE A 3 30.18 -3.83 -9.21
CA ILE A 3 28.85 -3.21 -8.99
C ILE A 3 28.64 -2.01 -9.93
N THR A 4 29.64 -1.13 -10.05
CA THR A 4 29.58 0.08 -10.89
C THR A 4 29.46 -0.25 -12.38
N GLU A 5 30.18 -1.26 -12.84
CA GLU A 5 30.14 -1.71 -14.24
C GLU A 5 28.78 -2.30 -14.60
N ILE A 6 28.21 -3.15 -13.75
CA ILE A 6 26.86 -3.71 -13.93
C ILE A 6 25.82 -2.58 -13.94
N PHE A 7 25.91 -1.63 -13.00
CA PHE A 7 24.96 -0.53 -12.95
C PHE A 7 25.02 0.33 -14.21
N LEU A 8 26.21 0.70 -14.68
CA LEU A 8 26.36 1.54 -15.88
C LEU A 8 25.86 0.85 -17.16
N ASN A 9 26.08 -0.47 -17.27
CA ASN A 9 25.65 -1.23 -18.46
C ASN A 9 24.17 -1.57 -18.47
N TYR A 10 23.54 -1.70 -17.29
CA TYR A 10 22.15 -2.19 -17.15
C TYR A 10 21.22 -1.21 -16.43
N TYR A 11 21.60 0.07 -16.23
CA TYR A 11 20.81 1.04 -15.45
C TYR A 11 19.37 1.20 -15.96
N GLN A 12 19.14 1.00 -17.27
CA GLN A 12 17.80 1.11 -17.86
C GLN A 12 16.82 0.07 -17.31
N TYR A 13 17.28 -1.15 -17.01
CA TYR A 13 16.47 -2.20 -16.40
C TYR A 13 16.07 -1.80 -14.96
N PHE A 14 17.04 -1.34 -14.18
CA PHE A 14 16.78 -0.88 -12.83
C PHE A 14 15.84 0.34 -12.81
N LEU A 15 16.02 1.28 -13.73
CA LEU A 15 15.16 2.46 -13.83
C LEU A 15 13.71 2.09 -14.20
N ARG A 16 13.52 1.27 -15.25
CA ARG A 16 12.18 0.81 -15.64
C ARG A 16 11.50 0.01 -14.53
N GLY A 17 12.23 -0.91 -13.92
CA GLY A 17 11.71 -1.67 -12.79
C GLY A 17 11.30 -0.79 -11.61
N THR A 18 12.11 0.22 -11.28
CA THR A 18 11.80 1.21 -10.25
C THR A 18 10.53 2.00 -10.57
N GLN A 19 10.37 2.45 -11.82
CA GLN A 19 9.16 3.15 -12.26
C GLN A 19 7.92 2.27 -12.10
N THR A 20 7.98 1.02 -12.55
CA THR A 20 6.87 0.06 -12.40
C THR A 20 6.54 -0.16 -10.93
N THR A 21 7.53 -0.39 -10.08
CA THR A 21 7.36 -0.56 -8.63
C THR A 21 6.62 0.63 -8.01
N VAL A 22 7.06 1.86 -8.29
CA VAL A 22 6.45 3.07 -7.72
C VAL A 22 5.01 3.27 -8.22
N ILE A 23 4.77 3.09 -9.52
CA ILE A 23 3.43 3.29 -10.11
C ILE A 23 2.46 2.22 -9.61
N VAL A 24 2.86 0.94 -9.61
CA VAL A 24 2.00 -0.13 -9.08
C VAL A 24 1.68 0.11 -7.60
N SER A 25 2.68 0.46 -6.79
CA SER A 25 2.48 0.77 -5.37
C SER A 25 1.51 1.94 -5.16
N LEU A 26 1.66 3.02 -5.94
CA LEU A 26 0.79 4.19 -5.85
C LEU A 26 -0.67 3.84 -6.19
N ILE A 27 -0.89 3.16 -7.31
CA ILE A 27 -2.24 2.73 -7.72
C ILE A 27 -2.85 1.80 -6.68
N THR A 28 -2.07 0.84 -6.19
CA THR A 28 -2.50 -0.12 -5.17
C THR A 28 -2.95 0.58 -3.88
N VAL A 29 -2.16 1.52 -3.37
CA VAL A 29 -2.48 2.20 -2.11
C VAL A 29 -3.66 3.17 -2.30
N LEU A 30 -3.77 3.84 -3.44
CA LEU A 30 -4.93 4.69 -3.74
C LEU A 30 -6.22 3.86 -3.77
N LEU A 31 -6.25 2.74 -4.49
CA LEU A 31 -7.39 1.84 -4.52
C LEU A 31 -7.65 1.22 -3.14
N GLY A 32 -6.60 0.75 -2.47
CA GLY A 32 -6.66 0.22 -1.12
C GLY A 32 -7.21 1.22 -0.11
N THR A 33 -6.87 2.50 -0.26
CA THR A 33 -7.39 3.57 0.61
C THR A 33 -8.89 3.79 0.40
N VAL A 34 -9.33 3.91 -0.85
CA VAL A 34 -10.76 4.08 -1.17
C VAL A 34 -11.58 2.90 -0.65
N LEU A 35 -11.17 1.68 -0.97
CA LEU A 35 -11.85 0.46 -0.52
C LEU A 35 -11.71 0.27 1.00
N GLY A 36 -10.57 0.61 1.58
CA GLY A 36 -10.32 0.56 3.02
C GLY A 36 -11.22 1.50 3.81
N CYS A 37 -11.49 2.70 3.29
CA CYS A 37 -12.51 3.60 3.87
C CYS A 37 -13.89 2.93 3.89
N LEU A 38 -14.31 2.28 2.80
CA LEU A 38 -15.59 1.58 2.74
C LEU A 38 -15.65 0.42 3.76
N ILE A 39 -14.61 -0.40 3.83
CA ILE A 39 -14.53 -1.50 4.81
C ILE A 39 -14.51 -0.97 6.25
N ALA A 40 -13.81 0.14 6.51
CA ALA A 40 -13.81 0.78 7.83
C ALA A 40 -15.22 1.28 8.22
N LEU A 41 -15.96 1.89 7.29
CA LEU A 41 -17.34 2.32 7.52
C LEU A 41 -18.26 1.11 7.82
N LEU A 42 -18.13 0.02 7.05
CA LEU A 42 -18.85 -1.23 7.33
C LEU A 42 -18.49 -1.78 8.71
N ARG A 43 -17.22 -1.71 9.10
CA ARG A 43 -16.73 -2.17 10.41
C ARG A 43 -17.29 -1.38 11.58
N LEU A 44 -17.54 -0.07 11.39
CA LEU A 44 -18.13 0.84 12.39
C LEU A 44 -19.65 0.84 12.35
N SER A 45 -20.27 0.12 11.42
CA SER A 45 -21.73 0.05 11.27
C SER A 45 -22.39 -0.63 12.48
N ARG A 46 -23.58 -0.16 12.83
CA ARG A 46 -24.46 -0.78 13.84
C ARG A 46 -25.05 -2.12 13.38
N PHE A 47 -25.09 -2.35 12.09
CA PHE A 47 -25.61 -3.61 11.52
C PHE A 47 -24.58 -4.73 11.73
N ARG A 48 -24.95 -5.73 12.54
CA ARG A 48 -24.07 -6.86 12.90
C ARG A 48 -23.53 -7.61 11.69
N LEU A 49 -24.34 -7.77 10.64
CA LEU A 49 -23.93 -8.43 9.39
C LEU A 49 -22.81 -7.65 8.69
N CYS A 50 -22.96 -6.35 8.51
CA CYS A 50 -21.95 -5.49 7.87
C CYS A 50 -20.63 -5.48 8.67
N SER A 51 -20.74 -5.27 9.98
CA SER A 51 -19.57 -5.27 10.86
C SER A 51 -18.91 -6.67 10.93
N GLY A 52 -19.70 -7.74 10.92
CA GLY A 52 -19.22 -9.12 10.89
C GLY A 52 -18.46 -9.45 9.61
N PHE A 53 -19.02 -9.07 8.45
CA PHE A 53 -18.36 -9.23 7.14
C PHE A 53 -17.02 -8.47 7.10
N ALA A 54 -17.01 -7.20 7.47
CA ALA A 54 -15.78 -6.40 7.50
C ALA A 54 -14.71 -7.01 8.43
N LYS A 55 -15.12 -7.50 9.62
CA LYS A 55 -14.23 -8.21 10.54
C LYS A 55 -13.65 -9.47 9.92
N LEU A 56 -14.49 -10.30 9.32
CA LEU A 56 -14.06 -11.55 8.66
C LEU A 56 -13.05 -11.26 7.55
N TYR A 57 -13.39 -10.30 6.66
CA TYR A 57 -12.50 -9.87 5.58
C TYR A 57 -11.13 -9.46 6.10
N ILE A 58 -11.08 -8.52 7.06
CA ILE A 58 -9.82 -8.04 7.65
C ILE A 58 -9.04 -9.19 8.28
N THR A 59 -9.73 -10.09 9.01
CA THR A 59 -9.08 -11.21 9.70
C THR A 59 -8.46 -12.20 8.70
N VAL A 60 -9.19 -12.54 7.62
CA VAL A 60 -8.71 -13.48 6.60
C VAL A 60 -7.53 -12.89 5.83
N ILE A 61 -7.67 -11.64 5.36
CA ILE A 61 -6.62 -11.02 4.55
C ILE A 61 -5.34 -10.79 5.36
N ARG A 62 -5.45 -10.30 6.59
CA ARG A 62 -4.25 -10.09 7.44
C ARG A 62 -3.71 -11.36 8.08
N GLY A 63 -4.49 -12.44 8.08
CA GLY A 63 -4.11 -13.74 8.62
C GLY A 63 -3.51 -14.70 7.59
N THR A 64 -3.43 -14.32 6.32
CA THR A 64 -2.91 -15.18 5.24
C THR A 64 -1.74 -14.51 4.51
N PRO A 65 -0.76 -15.29 3.99
CA PRO A 65 0.38 -14.73 3.27
C PRO A 65 -0.03 -14.00 1.99
N LEU A 66 0.55 -12.81 1.77
CA LEU A 66 0.29 -12.00 0.58
C LEU A 66 0.56 -12.76 -0.73
N LEU A 67 1.61 -13.57 -0.78
CA LEU A 67 1.94 -14.38 -1.96
C LEU A 67 0.81 -15.35 -2.33
N VAL A 68 0.19 -15.98 -1.34
CA VAL A 68 -0.93 -16.90 -1.55
C VAL A 68 -2.14 -16.14 -2.08
N GLN A 69 -2.45 -14.97 -1.51
CA GLN A 69 -3.53 -14.11 -1.99
C GLN A 69 -3.30 -13.68 -3.43
N LEU A 70 -2.07 -13.27 -3.77
CA LEU A 70 -1.66 -12.87 -5.10
C LEU A 70 -1.92 -14.00 -6.13
N TYR A 71 -1.48 -15.23 -5.83
CA TYR A 71 -1.71 -16.37 -6.73
C TYR A 71 -3.20 -16.71 -6.87
N ILE A 72 -3.95 -16.73 -5.78
CA ILE A 72 -5.39 -17.01 -5.83
C ILE A 72 -6.09 -16.01 -6.74
N VAL A 73 -5.88 -14.71 -6.52
CA VAL A 73 -6.54 -13.65 -7.31
C VAL A 73 -6.09 -13.72 -8.78
N TYR A 74 -4.79 -13.87 -9.02
CA TYR A 74 -4.24 -13.91 -10.36
C TYR A 74 -4.82 -15.05 -11.18
N TYR A 75 -4.83 -16.27 -10.66
CA TYR A 75 -5.36 -17.44 -11.38
C TYR A 75 -6.88 -17.44 -11.51
N GLN A 76 -7.61 -16.91 -10.52
CA GLN A 76 -9.08 -16.77 -10.64
C GLN A 76 -9.47 -15.72 -11.66
N LEU A 77 -8.69 -14.65 -11.83
CA LEU A 77 -8.98 -13.58 -12.77
C LEU A 77 -8.33 -13.78 -14.14
N HIS A 78 -7.59 -14.88 -14.34
CA HIS A 78 -6.93 -15.18 -15.62
C HIS A 78 -7.91 -15.34 -16.79
N PHE A 79 -9.15 -15.77 -16.51
CA PHE A 79 -10.19 -15.94 -17.54
C PHE A 79 -10.94 -14.66 -17.90
N ILE A 80 -10.70 -13.56 -17.20
CA ILE A 80 -11.30 -12.27 -17.53
C ILE A 80 -10.55 -11.66 -18.71
N PRO A 81 -11.25 -11.24 -19.78
CA PRO A 81 -10.61 -10.51 -20.87
C PRO A 81 -10.19 -9.11 -20.38
N TRP A 82 -8.91 -8.98 -20.08
CA TRP A 82 -8.33 -7.70 -19.70
C TRP A 82 -8.14 -6.82 -20.94
N PRO A 83 -8.19 -5.48 -20.81
CA PRO A 83 -7.92 -4.57 -21.91
C PRO A 83 -6.56 -4.87 -22.54
N GLU A 84 -6.48 -4.82 -23.86
CA GLU A 84 -5.23 -4.86 -24.58
C GLU A 84 -4.42 -3.59 -24.32
N GLY A 85 -3.09 -3.75 -24.19
CA GLY A 85 -2.20 -2.62 -23.96
C GLY A 85 -1.10 -2.95 -22.97
N SER A 86 -0.20 -1.99 -22.78
CA SER A 86 0.89 -2.08 -21.81
C SER A 86 1.06 -0.75 -21.06
N ILE A 87 1.43 -0.85 -19.79
CA ILE A 87 1.88 0.27 -18.98
C ILE A 87 3.36 0.04 -18.68
N LEU A 88 4.22 0.97 -19.06
CA LEU A 88 5.67 0.89 -18.89
C LEU A 88 6.31 -0.41 -19.48
N GLY A 89 5.74 -0.92 -20.57
CA GLY A 89 6.20 -2.14 -21.19
C GLY A 89 5.74 -3.43 -20.51
N VAL A 90 4.83 -3.35 -19.53
CA VAL A 90 4.19 -4.50 -18.88
C VAL A 90 2.77 -4.64 -19.39
N GLU A 91 2.39 -5.83 -19.85
CA GLU A 91 1.04 -6.13 -20.32
C GLU A 91 -0.01 -5.90 -19.24
N LEU A 92 -1.10 -5.22 -19.59
CA LEU A 92 -2.22 -4.97 -18.66
C LEU A 92 -2.81 -6.26 -18.12
N ALA A 93 -2.89 -7.29 -18.94
CA ALA A 93 -3.38 -8.62 -18.54
C ALA A 93 -2.59 -9.23 -17.38
N ARG A 94 -1.32 -8.89 -17.23
CA ARG A 94 -0.47 -9.37 -16.13
C ARG A 94 -0.51 -8.45 -14.92
N VAL A 95 -0.46 -7.14 -15.12
CA VAL A 95 -0.33 -6.18 -14.02
C VAL A 95 -1.64 -5.91 -13.30
N MET A 96 -2.78 -5.92 -14.01
CA MET A 96 -4.09 -5.60 -13.41
C MET A 96 -4.53 -6.60 -12.33
N PRO A 97 -4.46 -7.94 -12.54
CA PRO A 97 -4.75 -8.91 -11.47
C PRO A 97 -3.83 -8.72 -10.25
N CYS A 98 -2.55 -8.38 -10.48
CA CYS A 98 -1.60 -8.11 -9.40
C CYS A 98 -2.00 -6.86 -8.60
N ILE A 99 -2.35 -5.76 -9.28
CA ILE A 99 -2.83 -4.53 -8.63
C ILE A 99 -4.09 -4.83 -7.80
N LEU A 100 -5.03 -5.61 -8.32
CA LEU A 100 -6.23 -5.98 -7.57
C LEU A 100 -5.91 -6.79 -6.31
N ALA A 101 -5.06 -7.80 -6.43
CA ALA A 101 -4.64 -8.61 -5.28
C ALA A 101 -3.95 -7.78 -4.20
N LEU A 102 -3.01 -6.94 -4.59
CA LEU A 102 -2.31 -6.02 -3.69
C LEU A 102 -3.26 -4.99 -3.08
N SER A 103 -4.23 -4.47 -3.88
CA SER A 103 -5.23 -3.52 -3.38
C SER A 103 -6.19 -4.16 -2.37
N MET A 104 -6.57 -5.43 -2.57
CA MET A 104 -7.35 -6.17 -1.57
C MET A 104 -6.58 -6.32 -0.26
N ASN A 105 -5.29 -6.61 -0.33
CA ASN A 105 -4.45 -6.68 0.86
C ASN A 105 -4.35 -5.31 1.55
N SER A 106 -3.95 -4.27 0.84
CA SER A 106 -3.86 -2.89 1.36
C SER A 106 -5.20 -2.39 1.93
N THR A 107 -6.33 -2.75 1.32
CA THR A 107 -7.68 -2.44 1.85
C THR A 107 -7.87 -2.90 3.30
N ALA A 108 -7.41 -4.11 3.63
CA ALA A 108 -7.56 -4.64 4.99
C ALA A 108 -6.67 -3.90 6.00
N TYR A 109 -5.43 -3.54 5.60
CA TYR A 109 -4.53 -2.76 6.43
C TYR A 109 -5.04 -1.33 6.63
N VAL A 110 -5.46 -0.66 5.57
CA VAL A 110 -6.03 0.69 5.62
C VAL A 110 -7.29 0.75 6.49
N ALA A 111 -8.20 -0.23 6.34
CA ALA A 111 -9.39 -0.29 7.18
C ALA A 111 -9.05 -0.37 8.67
N GLU A 112 -8.00 -1.11 9.03
CA GLU A 112 -7.53 -1.21 10.41
C GLU A 112 -6.81 0.06 10.87
N VAL A 113 -6.03 0.71 9.98
CA VAL A 113 -5.41 2.03 10.23
C VAL A 113 -6.50 3.07 10.55
N ILE A 114 -7.56 3.13 9.76
CA ILE A 114 -8.68 4.06 10.00
C ILE A 114 -9.34 3.75 11.34
N ARG A 115 -9.64 2.49 11.63
CA ARG A 115 -10.24 2.08 12.89
C ARG A 115 -9.37 2.48 14.09
N SER A 116 -8.08 2.16 14.03
CA SER A 116 -7.13 2.48 15.12
C SER A 116 -6.92 3.99 15.26
N GLY A 117 -6.88 4.75 14.17
CA GLY A 117 -6.76 6.20 14.19
C GLY A 117 -7.96 6.89 14.85
N ILE A 118 -9.18 6.38 14.61
CA ILE A 118 -10.40 6.86 15.30
C ILE A 118 -10.35 6.51 16.79
N GLN A 119 -9.92 5.30 17.13
CA GLN A 119 -9.83 4.84 18.52
C GLN A 119 -8.70 5.50 19.32
N ALA A 120 -7.71 6.06 18.64
CA ALA A 120 -6.61 6.79 19.28
C ALA A 120 -7.02 8.18 19.77
N VAL A 121 -8.18 8.70 19.36
CA VAL A 121 -8.72 9.96 19.91
C VAL A 121 -9.22 9.70 21.33
N ASP A 122 -8.83 10.58 22.25
CA ASP A 122 -9.21 10.47 23.65
C ASP A 122 -10.75 10.42 23.83
N PHE A 123 -11.22 9.43 24.61
CA PHE A 123 -12.64 9.22 24.84
C PHE A 123 -13.32 10.43 25.51
N GLY A 124 -12.59 11.19 26.32
CA GLY A 124 -13.04 12.41 26.94
C GLY A 124 -13.51 13.47 25.94
N GLN A 125 -12.97 13.48 24.71
CA GLN A 125 -13.45 14.34 23.62
C GLN A 125 -14.91 14.00 23.23
N THR A 126 -15.23 12.72 23.23
CA THR A 126 -16.62 12.27 22.96
C THR A 126 -17.54 12.66 24.11
N GLU A 127 -17.11 12.44 25.35
CA GLU A 127 -17.92 12.81 26.56
C GLU A 127 -18.16 14.31 26.63
N ALA A 128 -17.11 15.12 26.41
CA ALA A 128 -17.24 16.58 26.40
C ALA A 128 -18.21 17.07 25.31
N ALA A 129 -18.11 16.55 24.10
CA ALA A 129 -19.00 16.88 22.98
C ALA A 129 -20.48 16.56 23.32
N LEU A 130 -20.72 15.37 23.89
CA LEU A 130 -22.07 14.96 24.30
C LEU A 130 -22.60 15.84 25.45
N SER A 131 -21.74 16.21 26.39
CA SER A 131 -22.11 17.13 27.50
C SER A 131 -22.45 18.54 27.02
N CYS A 132 -21.85 18.97 25.89
CA CYS A 132 -22.21 20.22 25.22
C CYS A 132 -23.50 20.10 24.35
N GLY A 133 -24.23 18.98 24.44
CA GLY A 133 -25.50 18.77 23.72
C GLY A 133 -25.36 18.28 22.30
N MET A 134 -24.15 17.90 21.84
CA MET A 134 -23.96 17.31 20.51
C MET A 134 -24.53 15.90 20.45
N THR A 135 -25.12 15.53 19.33
CA THR A 135 -25.43 14.13 19.03
C THR A 135 -24.17 13.34 18.77
N ARG A 136 -24.21 12.01 18.90
CA ARG A 136 -23.05 11.13 18.59
C ARG A 136 -22.51 11.34 17.18
N THR A 137 -23.39 11.60 16.20
CA THR A 137 -22.97 11.86 14.82
C THR A 137 -22.25 13.21 14.72
N GLN A 138 -22.78 14.26 15.37
CA GLN A 138 -22.12 15.57 15.40
C GLN A 138 -20.76 15.50 16.10
N ALA A 139 -20.67 14.82 17.24
CA ALA A 139 -19.40 14.59 17.94
C ALA A 139 -18.39 13.85 17.05
N MET A 140 -18.84 12.79 16.34
CA MET A 140 -17.98 12.04 15.43
C MET A 140 -17.45 12.91 14.28
N VAL A 141 -18.31 13.66 13.59
CA VAL A 141 -17.93 14.43 12.39
C VAL A 141 -17.15 15.70 12.76
N ASN A 142 -17.55 16.41 13.81
CA ASN A 142 -17.00 17.73 14.10
C ASN A 142 -15.80 17.69 15.07
N ILE A 143 -15.67 16.65 15.90
CA ILE A 143 -14.63 16.58 16.94
C ILE A 143 -13.69 15.42 16.72
N ILE A 144 -14.23 14.18 16.56
CA ILE A 144 -13.40 12.98 16.53
C ILE A 144 -12.72 12.80 15.17
N LEU A 145 -13.46 12.90 14.07
CA LEU A 145 -12.92 12.64 12.73
C LEU A 145 -11.80 13.61 12.32
N PRO A 146 -11.86 14.92 12.57
CA PRO A 146 -10.74 15.84 12.29
C PRO A 146 -9.46 15.47 13.03
N GLN A 147 -9.59 15.04 14.30
CA GLN A 147 -8.45 14.57 15.10
C GLN A 147 -7.93 13.21 14.60
N ALA A 148 -8.84 12.26 14.30
CA ALA A 148 -8.50 10.95 13.79
C ALA A 148 -7.75 11.02 12.46
N VAL A 149 -8.12 11.92 11.53
CA VAL A 149 -7.46 12.11 10.24
C VAL A 149 -5.98 12.44 10.42
N LYS A 150 -5.61 13.22 11.44
CA LYS A 150 -4.21 13.55 11.74
C LYS A 150 -3.39 12.32 12.15
N ASN A 151 -4.02 11.33 12.77
CA ASN A 151 -3.41 10.05 13.11
C ASN A 151 -3.38 9.08 11.92
N ILE A 152 -4.42 9.12 11.07
CA ILE A 152 -4.60 8.21 9.93
C ILE A 152 -3.64 8.56 8.78
N LEU A 153 -3.50 9.85 8.43
CA LEU A 153 -2.73 10.27 7.27
C LEU A 153 -1.25 9.83 7.30
N PRO A 154 -0.49 9.99 8.40
CA PRO A 154 0.87 9.48 8.49
C PRO A 154 0.95 7.94 8.32
N ALA A 155 -0.02 7.22 8.91
CA ALA A 155 -0.08 5.77 8.81
C ALA A 155 -0.38 5.30 7.37
N LEU A 156 -1.23 6.02 6.62
CA LEU A 156 -1.45 5.77 5.18
C LEU A 156 -0.18 6.03 4.35
N GLY A 157 0.57 7.06 4.69
CA GLY A 157 1.87 7.31 4.06
C GLY A 157 2.85 6.15 4.31
N ASN A 158 2.91 5.63 5.53
CA ASN A 158 3.71 4.46 5.86
C ASN A 158 3.24 3.20 5.12
N GLU A 159 1.95 3.03 4.87
CA GLU A 159 1.42 1.95 4.03
C GLU A 159 1.98 2.03 2.61
N PHE A 160 2.08 3.24 2.02
CA PHE A 160 2.69 3.42 0.71
C PHE A 160 4.17 3.01 0.68
N VAL A 161 4.95 3.41 1.69
CA VAL A 161 6.37 3.00 1.82
C VAL A 161 6.51 1.50 1.98
N THR A 162 5.59 0.85 2.71
CA THR A 162 5.56 -0.60 2.87
C THR A 162 5.22 -1.29 1.55
N MET A 163 4.21 -0.78 0.82
CA MET A 163 3.78 -1.33 -0.46
C MET A 163 4.89 -1.35 -1.51
N ILE A 164 5.79 -0.35 -1.53
CA ILE A 164 6.96 -0.35 -2.43
C ILE A 164 7.82 -1.61 -2.28
N LYS A 165 7.95 -2.11 -1.06
CA LYS A 165 8.72 -3.35 -0.80
C LYS A 165 7.88 -4.59 -1.11
N GLU A 166 6.61 -4.56 -0.79
CA GLU A 166 5.68 -5.68 -1.00
C GLU A 166 5.39 -5.93 -2.47
N THR A 167 5.42 -4.91 -3.33
CA THR A 167 5.29 -5.09 -4.79
C THR A 167 6.34 -6.02 -5.38
N SER A 168 7.51 -6.19 -4.74
CA SER A 168 8.55 -7.13 -5.21
C SER A 168 8.04 -8.56 -5.42
N ILE A 169 6.93 -8.92 -4.80
CA ILE A 169 6.32 -10.25 -4.93
C ILE A 169 5.71 -10.50 -6.32
N ILE A 170 5.36 -9.42 -7.07
CA ILE A 170 4.74 -9.56 -8.40
C ILE A 170 5.71 -10.08 -9.47
N GLN A 171 7.03 -10.09 -9.19
CA GLN A 171 8.03 -10.70 -10.03
C GLN A 171 7.73 -12.15 -10.38
N TYR A 172 7.13 -12.90 -9.45
CA TYR A 172 6.77 -14.31 -9.64
C TYR A 172 5.66 -14.53 -10.68
N LEU A 173 4.95 -13.47 -11.06
CA LEU A 173 3.93 -13.47 -12.11
C LEU A 173 4.40 -12.80 -13.40
N GLY A 174 5.71 -12.50 -13.51
CA GLY A 174 6.31 -11.94 -14.70
C GLY A 174 6.01 -10.45 -14.91
N VAL A 175 5.60 -9.74 -13.87
CA VAL A 175 5.43 -8.28 -13.91
C VAL A 175 6.78 -7.60 -13.74
N GLY A 176 7.13 -6.72 -14.67
CA GLY A 176 8.45 -6.06 -14.79
C GLY A 176 8.73 -5.00 -13.71
N ASP A 177 8.60 -5.37 -12.44
CA ASP A 177 9.02 -4.55 -11.30
C ASP A 177 10.55 -4.51 -11.13
N LEU A 178 11.05 -3.87 -10.09
CA LEU A 178 12.50 -3.75 -9.82
C LEU A 178 13.14 -5.14 -9.63
N MET A 179 12.48 -6.04 -8.90
CA MET A 179 13.05 -7.38 -8.65
C MET A 179 13.01 -8.28 -9.86
N TYR A 180 11.98 -8.19 -10.70
CA TYR A 180 11.93 -8.90 -11.98
C TYR A 180 13.04 -8.45 -12.91
N ASN A 181 13.22 -7.14 -13.08
CA ASN A 181 14.29 -6.57 -13.91
C ASN A 181 15.68 -6.89 -13.34
N ASN A 182 15.84 -6.91 -12.02
CA ASN A 182 17.04 -7.40 -11.37
C ASN A 182 17.35 -8.86 -11.79
N GLY A 183 16.33 -9.73 -11.79
CA GLY A 183 16.45 -11.11 -12.24
C GLY A 183 16.96 -11.24 -13.68
N ILE A 184 16.50 -10.37 -14.60
CA ILE A 184 17.00 -10.30 -15.97
C ILE A 184 18.51 -9.99 -15.99
N VAL A 185 18.95 -8.99 -15.22
CA VAL A 185 20.36 -8.59 -15.14
C VAL A 185 21.21 -9.69 -14.50
N VAL A 186 20.71 -10.36 -13.45
CA VAL A 186 21.37 -11.53 -12.85
C VAL A 186 21.60 -12.63 -13.90
N THR A 187 20.58 -12.94 -14.69
CA THR A 187 20.68 -13.95 -15.73
C THR A 187 21.67 -13.56 -16.83
N ALA A 188 21.70 -12.28 -17.21
CA ALA A 188 22.62 -11.77 -18.23
C ALA A 188 24.09 -11.72 -17.78
N THR A 189 24.32 -11.50 -16.49
CA THR A 189 25.68 -11.30 -15.94
C THR A 189 26.24 -12.52 -15.23
N TYR A 190 25.40 -13.51 -14.90
CA TYR A 190 25.74 -14.67 -14.03
C TYR A 190 26.38 -14.25 -12.68
N ASN A 191 26.11 -13.01 -12.23
CA ASN A 191 26.70 -12.45 -11.02
C ASN A 191 25.61 -11.87 -10.11
N PRO A 192 24.96 -12.67 -9.23
CA PRO A 192 23.78 -12.26 -8.48
C PRO A 192 24.07 -11.20 -7.41
N LEU A 193 25.19 -11.34 -6.67
CA LEU A 193 25.43 -10.48 -5.48
C LEU A 193 25.51 -8.99 -5.80
N PRO A 194 26.27 -8.51 -6.80
CA PRO A 194 26.26 -7.10 -7.16
C PRO A 194 24.89 -6.59 -7.59
N CYS A 195 24.11 -7.40 -8.32
CA CYS A 195 22.76 -7.03 -8.76
C CYS A 195 21.81 -6.82 -7.57
N TYR A 196 21.85 -7.72 -6.58
CA TYR A 196 21.05 -7.56 -5.36
C TYR A 196 21.51 -6.37 -4.51
N TYR A 197 22.81 -6.06 -4.45
CA TYR A 197 23.27 -4.84 -3.79
C TYR A 197 22.74 -3.57 -4.46
N ILE A 198 22.74 -3.51 -5.79
CA ILE A 198 22.16 -2.40 -6.54
C ILE A 198 20.67 -2.24 -6.20
N SER A 199 19.89 -3.31 -6.26
CA SER A 199 18.46 -3.28 -5.92
C SER A 199 18.24 -2.87 -4.47
N THR A 200 19.06 -3.36 -3.53
CA THR A 200 19.00 -2.96 -2.13
C THR A 200 19.21 -1.46 -1.95
N ILE A 201 20.21 -0.89 -2.64
CA ILE A 201 20.48 0.56 -2.58
C ILE A 201 19.31 1.35 -3.15
N ILE A 202 18.71 0.89 -4.25
CA ILE A 202 17.55 1.56 -4.86
C ILE A 202 16.35 1.53 -3.91
N TYR A 203 15.98 0.37 -3.36
CA TYR A 203 14.89 0.26 -2.38
C TYR A 203 15.14 1.11 -1.14
N LEU A 204 16.36 1.09 -0.62
CA LEU A 204 16.74 1.90 0.55
C LEU A 204 16.61 3.40 0.24
N THR A 205 17.07 3.83 -0.92
CA THR A 205 16.96 5.23 -1.36
C THR A 205 15.51 5.65 -1.48
N LEU A 206 14.66 4.84 -2.12
CA LEU A 206 13.21 5.11 -2.21
C LEU A 206 12.57 5.23 -0.82
N ASN A 207 12.86 4.28 0.09
CA ASN A 207 12.31 4.30 1.44
C ASN A 207 12.78 5.53 2.24
N ILE A 208 14.05 5.91 2.15
CA ILE A 208 14.58 7.09 2.84
C ILE A 208 13.95 8.38 2.29
N VAL A 209 13.87 8.53 0.97
CA VAL A 209 13.33 9.73 0.33
C VAL A 209 11.84 9.89 0.68
N LEU A 210 11.06 8.82 0.54
CA LEU A 210 9.63 8.85 0.84
C LEU A 210 9.38 8.99 2.34
N GLY A 211 10.13 8.29 3.19
CA GLY A 211 10.03 8.42 4.64
C GLY A 211 10.31 9.84 5.13
N LYS A 212 11.38 10.48 4.64
CA LYS A 212 11.64 11.89 4.97
C LYS A 212 10.54 12.83 4.48
N GLY A 213 9.97 12.56 3.30
CA GLY A 213 8.81 13.31 2.79
C GLY A 213 7.61 13.20 3.73
N LEU A 214 7.33 12.00 4.23
CA LEU A 214 6.26 11.74 5.20
C LEU A 214 6.52 12.42 6.55
N ASP A 215 7.75 12.35 7.07
CA ASP A 215 8.12 13.01 8.32
C ASP A 215 7.91 14.54 8.25
N LEU A 216 8.26 15.15 7.11
CA LEU A 216 8.02 16.58 6.88
C LEU A 216 6.52 16.91 6.83
N PHE A 217 5.74 16.07 6.19
CA PHE A 217 4.29 16.20 6.12
C PHE A 217 3.66 16.08 7.51
N GLU A 218 4.05 15.06 8.29
CA GLU A 218 3.57 14.83 9.66
C GLU A 218 3.90 16.02 10.58
N ARG A 219 5.12 16.55 10.51
CA ARG A 219 5.52 17.73 11.30
C ARG A 219 4.63 18.95 10.99
N ARG A 220 4.30 19.19 9.72
CA ARG A 220 3.41 20.30 9.33
C ARG A 220 2.00 20.14 9.89
N MET A 221 1.46 18.92 9.92
CA MET A 221 0.13 18.67 10.49
C MET A 221 0.11 18.89 12.00
N LYS A 222 1.15 18.47 12.74
CA LYS A 222 1.27 18.68 14.19
C LYS A 222 1.46 20.15 14.58
N CYS A 223 2.10 20.97 13.75
CA CYS A 223 2.25 22.40 14.00
C CYS A 223 0.95 23.19 13.86
N SER A 224 -0.07 22.66 13.21
CA SER A 224 -1.39 23.30 13.05
C SER A 224 -2.25 23.22 14.33
N ASP A 225 -1.76 22.60 15.41
CA ASP A 225 -2.47 22.45 16.70
C ASP A 225 -1.99 23.45 17.77
N ARG A 226 -1.07 24.36 17.41
CA ARG A 226 -0.66 25.49 18.22
C ARG A 226 -1.27 26.78 17.66
#